data_057a17b0a230ccc079720f1e6975e3e7
#
_entry.id   057a17b0a230ccc079720f1e6975e3e7
#
_cell.length_a   1.000
_cell.length_b   1.000
_cell.length_c   1.000
_cell.angle_alpha   90.00
_cell.angle_beta   90.00
_cell.angle_gamma   90.00
#
_symmetry.space_group_name_H-M   'P 1'
#
loop_
_entity.id
_entity.type
_entity.pdbx_description
1 polymer ?
#
loop_
_entity_poly.entity_id
_entity_poly.type
_entity_poly.pdbx_seq_one_letter_code
_entity_poly.pdbx_strand_id
1 'polypeptide(L)'
;AVDLPRALTPQEFTELAWTGIMNGYMDSGISASDAAKMATDNLANELKINPWNMDKPVGLDGKLDPNAKLKFSGDWRDALLKSRLRQEYTIDFSGKSQKADYFISAGYLNDKGVFSTQEYERFSVRGSMNYDVKKWMKVGLNANLSHSKRIMSAGSSTVWFLRTMPTIYPIYVFDEATQSYKADSDGDMMFDYGDNRQSWAGWNPLADEVYNPSPWYHDDASLRTYFEIKFLPELTWRTNVSFDYYLYHYDGYVNSEYGFAAGYGGEASKSMERAVSYTINNLLTYNKTFGDHTVSVLLGQEAYARDRKSLSASKRGFPFNGLTEIDSASEMNSMSSWKDAYRLLSYFSRLEYDYANKYYVSGSV
;
A
#
# COMPACT_ATOMS: atom_id res chain seq x y z
N ALA A 1 10.47 13.35 -1.47
CA ALA A 1 11.73 12.66 -1.81
C ALA A 1 12.17 11.86 -0.57
N VAL A 2 12.59 10.60 -0.76
CA VAL A 2 13.22 9.82 0.33
C VAL A 2 14.66 10.30 0.42
N ASP A 3 14.98 11.02 1.51
CA ASP A 3 16.36 11.45 1.76
C ASP A 3 17.12 10.27 2.40
N LEU A 4 17.95 9.62 1.60
CA LEU A 4 18.82 8.53 2.03
C LEU A 4 20.27 9.02 2.06
N PRO A 5 21.05 8.67 3.10
CA PRO A 5 22.49 8.95 3.12
C PRO A 5 23.15 8.36 1.86
N ARG A 6 24.22 8.95 1.37
CA ARG A 6 24.97 8.41 0.22
C ARG A 6 25.42 6.96 0.51
N ALA A 7 25.23 6.05 -0.44
CA ALA A 7 25.82 4.74 -0.35
C ALA A 7 27.36 4.82 -0.46
N LEU A 8 28.07 3.97 0.27
CA LEU A 8 29.51 3.81 0.08
C LEU A 8 29.78 3.18 -1.29
N THR A 9 30.81 3.61 -1.95
CA THR A 9 31.32 2.92 -3.14
C THR A 9 31.83 1.53 -2.76
N PRO A 10 31.97 0.58 -3.69
CA PRO A 10 32.58 -0.72 -3.42
C PRO A 10 33.98 -0.62 -2.77
N GLN A 11 34.79 0.34 -3.20
CA GLN A 11 36.09 0.61 -2.60
C GLN A 11 35.95 1.09 -1.15
N GLU A 12 35.19 2.15 -0.90
CA GLU A 12 35.00 2.69 0.44
C GLU A 12 34.47 1.65 1.42
N PHE A 13 33.51 0.82 0.95
CA PHE A 13 32.98 -0.26 1.79
C PHE A 13 34.03 -1.34 2.07
N THR A 14 34.81 -1.76 1.07
CA THR A 14 35.84 -2.80 1.22
C THR A 14 36.93 -2.35 2.19
N GLU A 15 37.43 -1.11 2.09
CA GLU A 15 38.40 -0.54 3.00
C GLU A 15 37.85 -0.40 4.44
N LEU A 16 36.60 0.04 4.58
CA LEU A 16 35.95 0.15 5.88
C LEU A 16 35.74 -1.23 6.53
N ALA A 17 35.33 -2.22 5.78
CA ALA A 17 35.10 -3.58 6.24
C ALA A 17 36.45 -4.20 6.71
N TRP A 18 37.52 -4.01 5.95
CA TRP A 18 38.83 -4.43 6.35
C TRP A 18 39.26 -3.81 7.71
N THR A 19 39.01 -2.50 7.88
CA THR A 19 39.29 -1.79 9.15
C THR A 19 38.47 -2.37 10.30
N GLY A 20 37.19 -2.67 10.08
CA GLY A 20 36.33 -3.30 11.09
C GLY A 20 36.81 -4.70 11.50
N ILE A 21 37.21 -5.53 10.53
CA ILE A 21 37.75 -6.88 10.75
C ILE A 21 39.06 -6.81 11.53
N MET A 22 39.98 -5.92 11.13
CA MET A 22 41.23 -5.68 11.82
C MET A 22 40.99 -5.30 13.29
N ASN A 23 40.10 -4.35 13.54
CA ASN A 23 39.77 -3.91 14.90
C ASN A 23 39.19 -5.07 15.73
N GLY A 24 38.30 -5.90 15.15
CA GLY A 24 37.78 -7.08 15.84
C GLY A 24 38.87 -8.10 16.26
N TYR A 25 39.89 -8.29 15.44
CA TYR A 25 41.05 -9.11 15.82
C TYR A 25 41.86 -8.45 16.94
N MET A 26 42.07 -7.13 16.89
CA MET A 26 42.79 -6.39 17.95
C MET A 26 42.01 -6.44 19.28
N ASP A 27 40.70 -6.29 19.26
CA ASP A 27 39.85 -6.41 20.45
C ASP A 27 39.91 -7.82 21.07
N SER A 28 40.27 -8.83 20.25
CA SER A 28 40.51 -10.20 20.69
C SER A 28 41.95 -10.42 21.22
N GLY A 29 42.78 -9.36 21.36
CA GLY A 29 44.11 -9.38 21.92
C GLY A 29 45.22 -9.68 20.91
N ILE A 30 44.95 -9.66 19.60
CA ILE A 30 45.96 -9.87 18.54
C ILE A 30 46.73 -8.55 18.31
N SER A 31 48.03 -8.66 18.03
CA SER A 31 48.86 -7.48 17.72
C SER A 31 48.35 -6.76 16.47
N ALA A 32 48.50 -5.43 16.38
CA ALA A 32 48.08 -4.66 15.23
C ALA A 32 48.68 -5.16 13.90
N SER A 33 49.92 -5.61 13.90
CA SER A 33 50.58 -6.16 12.71
C SER A 33 49.97 -7.48 12.27
N ASP A 34 49.70 -8.38 13.22
CA ASP A 34 49.10 -9.68 12.92
C ASP A 34 47.61 -9.53 12.55
N ALA A 35 46.90 -8.62 13.24
CA ALA A 35 45.50 -8.30 12.94
C ALA A 35 45.36 -7.75 11.51
N ALA A 36 46.25 -6.86 11.07
CA ALA A 36 46.25 -6.34 9.70
C ALA A 36 46.46 -7.46 8.67
N LYS A 37 47.43 -8.37 8.94
CA LYS A 37 47.68 -9.52 8.09
C LYS A 37 46.44 -10.44 8.02
N MET A 38 45.85 -10.77 9.16
CA MET A 38 44.64 -11.60 9.23
C MET A 38 43.45 -10.95 8.52
N ALA A 39 43.28 -9.65 8.65
CA ALA A 39 42.24 -8.92 7.97
C ALA A 39 42.40 -8.97 6.44
N THR A 40 43.63 -8.78 5.93
CA THR A 40 43.95 -8.90 4.50
C THR A 40 43.73 -10.33 3.99
N ASP A 41 44.15 -11.33 4.75
CA ASP A 41 44.07 -12.75 4.35
C ASP A 41 42.61 -13.27 4.37
N ASN A 42 41.78 -12.77 5.27
CA ASN A 42 40.42 -13.28 5.50
C ASN A 42 39.31 -12.40 4.93
N LEU A 43 39.61 -11.25 4.35
CA LEU A 43 38.61 -10.25 3.92
C LEU A 43 37.47 -10.85 3.08
N ALA A 44 37.80 -11.61 2.05
CA ALA A 44 36.80 -12.24 1.18
C ALA A 44 35.91 -13.27 1.90
N ASN A 45 36.52 -14.04 2.81
CA ASN A 45 35.81 -15.02 3.63
C ASN A 45 34.84 -14.35 4.62
N GLU A 46 35.25 -13.26 5.24
CA GLU A 46 34.43 -12.48 6.16
C GLU A 46 33.28 -11.80 5.44
N LEU A 47 33.52 -11.22 4.25
CA LEU A 47 32.48 -10.61 3.42
C LEU A 47 31.61 -11.63 2.70
N LYS A 48 32.00 -12.92 2.66
CA LYS A 48 31.37 -13.98 1.88
C LYS A 48 31.28 -13.72 0.36
N ILE A 49 32.10 -12.77 -0.11
CA ILE A 49 32.17 -12.36 -1.52
C ILE A 49 33.48 -11.63 -1.80
N ASN A 50 33.96 -11.73 -3.03
CA ASN A 50 35.07 -10.94 -3.52
C ASN A 50 34.70 -10.26 -4.85
N PRO A 51 34.31 -8.99 -4.82
CA PRO A 51 33.96 -8.25 -6.04
C PRO A 51 35.16 -7.83 -6.88
N TRP A 52 36.38 -8.14 -6.44
CA TRP A 52 37.63 -7.71 -7.08
C TRP A 52 38.30 -8.85 -7.86
N ASN A 53 39.10 -8.47 -8.85
CA ASN A 53 39.81 -9.42 -9.73
C ASN A 53 41.10 -10.02 -9.10
N MET A 54 41.28 -9.86 -7.82
CA MET A 54 42.42 -10.40 -7.07
C MET A 54 41.99 -10.94 -5.71
N ASP A 55 42.73 -11.96 -5.19
CA ASP A 55 42.37 -12.65 -3.96
C ASP A 55 42.47 -11.77 -2.71
N LYS A 56 43.47 -10.88 -2.68
CA LYS A 56 43.73 -9.97 -1.57
C LYS A 56 43.68 -8.51 -2.08
N PRO A 57 42.49 -7.94 -2.21
CA PRO A 57 42.33 -6.63 -2.81
C PRO A 57 42.80 -5.47 -1.92
N VAL A 58 42.92 -5.68 -0.60
CA VAL A 58 43.31 -4.64 0.36
C VAL A 58 44.68 -5.01 0.98
N GLY A 59 45.60 -4.04 0.94
CA GLY A 59 46.93 -4.17 1.53
C GLY A 59 46.94 -4.14 3.06
N LEU A 60 48.10 -4.33 3.66
CA LEU A 60 48.28 -4.26 5.13
C LEU A 60 48.06 -2.85 5.69
N ASP A 61 48.05 -1.84 4.84
CA ASP A 61 47.72 -0.44 5.14
C ASP A 61 46.24 -0.13 5.15
N GLY A 62 45.42 -1.12 4.85
CA GLY A 62 43.95 -0.96 4.76
C GLY A 62 43.47 -0.26 3.50
N LYS A 63 44.32 -0.12 2.48
CA LYS A 63 43.96 0.51 1.22
C LYS A 63 43.79 -0.51 0.11
N LEU A 64 42.85 -0.21 -0.77
CA LEU A 64 42.62 -1.00 -1.98
C LEU A 64 43.89 -0.94 -2.87
N ASP A 65 44.32 -2.11 -3.39
CA ASP A 65 45.40 -2.17 -4.36
C ASP A 65 45.06 -1.34 -5.62
N PRO A 66 45.92 -0.46 -6.10
CA PRO A 66 45.68 0.34 -7.29
C PRO A 66 45.40 -0.46 -8.57
N ASN A 67 45.82 -1.74 -8.61
CA ASN A 67 45.54 -2.65 -9.72
C ASN A 67 44.25 -3.45 -9.56
N ALA A 68 43.56 -3.33 -8.42
CA ALA A 68 42.28 -3.99 -8.18
C ALA A 68 41.23 -3.44 -9.14
N LYS A 69 40.60 -4.33 -9.88
CA LYS A 69 39.48 -4.01 -10.78
C LYS A 69 38.21 -4.65 -10.28
N LEU A 70 37.14 -3.85 -10.27
CA LEU A 70 35.84 -4.34 -9.87
C LEU A 70 35.28 -5.26 -10.96
N LYS A 71 34.82 -6.47 -10.59
CA LYS A 71 34.17 -7.45 -11.47
C LYS A 71 32.67 -7.19 -11.54
N PHE A 72 32.05 -6.91 -10.40
CA PHE A 72 30.63 -6.66 -10.25
C PHE A 72 30.34 -5.76 -9.04
N SER A 73 29.17 -5.16 -9.06
CA SER A 73 28.61 -4.40 -7.92
C SER A 73 27.08 -4.34 -8.01
N GLY A 74 26.42 -3.91 -6.93
CA GLY A 74 24.97 -3.66 -6.93
C GLY A 74 24.66 -2.20 -6.65
N ASP A 75 24.18 -1.47 -7.64
CA ASP A 75 23.55 -0.18 -7.41
C ASP A 75 22.06 -0.40 -7.05
N TRP A 76 21.85 -0.86 -5.83
CA TRP A 76 20.52 -1.15 -5.30
C TRP A 76 19.60 0.06 -5.25
N ARG A 77 20.17 1.28 -5.14
CA ARG A 77 19.38 2.51 -5.11
C ARG A 77 18.83 2.83 -6.47
N ASP A 78 19.69 2.82 -7.48
CA ASP A 78 19.24 3.08 -8.85
C ASP A 78 18.26 1.99 -9.32
N ALA A 79 18.47 0.75 -8.89
CA ALA A 79 17.57 -0.35 -9.22
C ALA A 79 16.17 -0.20 -8.58
N LEU A 80 16.10 0.12 -7.28
CA LEU A 80 14.87 0.13 -6.50
C LEU A 80 14.15 1.48 -6.48
N LEU A 81 14.89 2.60 -6.63
CA LEU A 81 14.32 3.95 -6.60
C LEU A 81 14.23 4.51 -8.02
N LYS A 82 13.02 4.72 -8.48
CA LYS A 82 12.76 5.26 -9.82
C LYS A 82 11.99 6.56 -9.73
N SER A 83 12.35 7.53 -10.58
CA SER A 83 11.48 8.65 -10.87
C SER A 83 10.30 8.16 -11.68
N ARG A 84 9.11 8.23 -11.11
CA ARG A 84 7.88 7.71 -11.70
C ARG A 84 6.85 8.82 -11.90
N LEU A 85 5.99 8.63 -12.88
CA LEU A 85 4.96 9.60 -13.24
C LEU A 85 3.65 9.24 -12.52
N ARG A 86 3.06 10.25 -11.84
CA ARG A 86 1.66 10.21 -11.39
C ARG A 86 0.80 10.85 -12.47
N GLN A 87 -0.22 10.15 -12.93
CA GLN A 87 -1.15 10.58 -13.95
C GLN A 87 -2.56 10.57 -13.39
N GLU A 88 -3.28 11.68 -13.56
CA GLU A 88 -4.68 11.79 -13.13
C GLU A 88 -5.48 12.50 -14.22
N TYR A 89 -6.54 11.85 -14.65
CA TYR A 89 -7.45 12.34 -15.67
C TYR A 89 -8.85 12.37 -15.10
N THR A 90 -9.53 13.50 -15.26
CA THR A 90 -10.90 13.67 -14.83
C THR A 90 -11.69 14.35 -15.93
N ILE A 91 -12.88 13.85 -16.19
CA ILE A 91 -13.85 14.48 -17.08
C ILE A 91 -15.14 14.70 -16.31
N ASP A 92 -15.66 15.92 -16.39
CA ASP A 92 -16.83 16.36 -15.66
C ASP A 92 -17.89 16.92 -16.60
N PHE A 93 -19.14 16.56 -16.34
CA PHE A 93 -20.31 17.11 -17.01
C PHE A 93 -21.29 17.64 -15.96
N SER A 94 -21.76 18.86 -16.13
CA SER A 94 -22.75 19.44 -15.25
C SER A 94 -23.77 20.26 -16.03
N GLY A 95 -24.95 20.32 -15.51
CA GLY A 95 -26.01 21.14 -16.10
C GLY A 95 -27.07 21.53 -15.07
N LYS A 96 -27.76 22.62 -15.35
CA LYS A 96 -28.86 23.12 -14.51
C LYS A 96 -30.02 23.61 -15.38
N SER A 97 -31.20 23.26 -14.97
CA SER A 97 -32.46 23.78 -15.50
C SER A 97 -33.31 24.40 -14.38
N GLN A 98 -34.51 24.87 -14.69
CA GLN A 98 -35.44 25.38 -13.66
C GLN A 98 -35.85 24.31 -12.63
N LYS A 99 -35.81 23.02 -12.99
CA LYS A 99 -36.32 21.93 -12.15
C LYS A 99 -35.25 20.90 -11.77
N ALA A 100 -34.09 20.93 -12.41
CA ALA A 100 -33.09 19.93 -12.20
C ALA A 100 -31.69 20.53 -12.24
N ASP A 101 -30.82 20.02 -11.42
CA ASP A 101 -29.36 20.15 -11.55
C ASP A 101 -28.72 18.76 -11.50
N TYR A 102 -27.67 18.59 -12.27
CA TYR A 102 -26.91 17.35 -12.29
C TYR A 102 -25.42 17.59 -12.45
N PHE A 103 -24.66 16.66 -11.94
CA PHE A 103 -23.23 16.57 -12.10
C PHE A 103 -22.84 15.10 -12.31
N ILE A 104 -21.96 14.84 -13.26
CA ILE A 104 -21.37 13.51 -13.51
C ILE A 104 -19.87 13.71 -13.70
N SER A 105 -19.08 12.89 -13.05
CA SER A 105 -17.62 12.90 -13.13
C SER A 105 -17.10 11.48 -13.32
N ALA A 106 -16.13 11.31 -14.20
CA ALA A 106 -15.36 10.09 -14.35
C ALA A 106 -13.87 10.39 -14.20
N GLY A 107 -13.16 9.60 -13.40
CA GLY A 107 -11.77 9.81 -13.11
C GLY A 107 -10.95 8.53 -13.22
N TYR A 108 -9.74 8.67 -13.70
CA TYR A 108 -8.70 7.66 -13.71
C TYR A 108 -7.44 8.21 -13.06
N LEU A 109 -6.87 7.47 -12.11
CA LEU A 109 -5.61 7.77 -11.45
C LEU A 109 -4.68 6.57 -11.60
N ASN A 110 -3.45 6.82 -12.06
CA ASN A 110 -2.33 5.90 -11.95
C ASN A 110 -1.18 6.62 -11.26
N ASP A 111 -0.83 6.14 -10.07
CA ASP A 111 0.23 6.69 -9.22
C ASP A 111 1.30 5.62 -9.00
N LYS A 112 2.41 5.77 -9.68
CA LYS A 112 3.57 4.88 -9.54
C LYS A 112 4.50 5.46 -8.47
N GLY A 113 4.68 4.70 -7.39
CA GLY A 113 5.52 5.09 -6.27
C GLY A 113 7.00 5.22 -6.62
N VAL A 114 7.77 5.78 -5.69
CA VAL A 114 9.23 5.93 -5.80
C VAL A 114 9.94 4.58 -5.86
N PHE A 115 9.42 3.59 -5.14
CA PHE A 115 9.90 2.20 -5.26
C PHE A 115 9.32 1.56 -6.52
N SER A 116 10.13 0.76 -7.20
CA SER A 116 9.82 0.19 -8.52
C SER A 116 8.50 -0.56 -8.57
N THR A 117 8.08 -1.21 -7.49
CA THR A 117 6.84 -2.00 -7.40
C THR A 117 5.65 -1.29 -6.81
N GLN A 118 5.82 -0.12 -6.23
CA GLN A 118 4.66 0.58 -5.68
C GLN A 118 3.80 1.15 -6.81
N GLU A 119 2.59 0.66 -6.92
CA GLU A 119 1.61 1.18 -7.86
C GLU A 119 0.24 1.27 -7.22
N TYR A 120 -0.45 2.37 -7.48
CA TYR A 120 -1.85 2.56 -7.13
C TYR A 120 -2.62 3.01 -8.36
N GLU A 121 -3.63 2.25 -8.72
CA GLU A 121 -4.51 2.54 -9.83
C GLU A 121 -5.95 2.67 -9.32
N ARG A 122 -6.69 3.67 -9.80
CA ARG A 122 -8.08 3.88 -9.41
C ARG A 122 -8.91 4.38 -10.56
N PHE A 123 -10.04 3.74 -10.79
CA PHE A 123 -11.15 4.22 -11.59
C PHE A 123 -12.27 4.70 -10.66
N SER A 124 -12.88 5.83 -10.96
CA SER A 124 -13.99 6.36 -10.17
C SER A 124 -15.04 7.03 -11.04
N VAL A 125 -16.30 6.84 -10.67
CA VAL A 125 -17.45 7.52 -11.28
C VAL A 125 -18.28 8.12 -10.17
N ARG A 126 -18.66 9.39 -10.32
CA ARG A 126 -19.52 10.11 -9.40
C ARG A 126 -20.68 10.72 -10.16
N GLY A 127 -21.86 10.66 -9.58
CA GLY A 127 -23.04 11.31 -10.12
C GLY A 127 -23.86 11.95 -9.02
N SER A 128 -24.38 13.13 -9.28
CA SER A 128 -25.38 13.76 -8.42
C SER A 128 -26.48 14.38 -9.26
N MET A 129 -27.70 14.28 -8.77
CA MET A 129 -28.87 14.89 -9.39
C MET A 129 -29.85 15.36 -8.31
N ASN A 130 -30.34 16.56 -8.44
CA ASN A 130 -31.49 17.06 -7.69
C ASN A 130 -32.60 17.40 -8.67
N TYR A 131 -33.86 17.06 -8.34
CA TYR A 131 -34.98 17.28 -9.20
C TYR A 131 -36.20 17.77 -8.41
N ASP A 132 -36.75 18.94 -8.80
CA ASP A 132 -38.00 19.49 -8.31
C ASP A 132 -39.17 18.84 -9.04
N VAL A 133 -39.68 17.71 -8.51
CA VAL A 133 -40.81 16.95 -9.11
C VAL A 133 -42.07 17.81 -9.16
N LYS A 134 -42.33 18.52 -8.07
CA LYS A 134 -43.39 19.51 -7.89
C LYS A 134 -42.86 20.64 -7.00
N LYS A 135 -43.61 21.76 -6.91
CA LYS A 135 -43.26 22.87 -6.00
C LYS A 135 -43.17 22.45 -4.53
N TRP A 136 -43.82 21.35 -4.18
CA TRP A 136 -43.85 20.79 -2.83
C TRP A 136 -43.06 19.49 -2.66
N MET A 137 -42.43 18.97 -3.73
CA MET A 137 -41.69 17.69 -3.70
C MET A 137 -40.35 17.78 -4.44
N LYS A 138 -39.30 17.44 -3.75
CA LYS A 138 -37.93 17.30 -4.30
C LYS A 138 -37.40 15.88 -4.10
N VAL A 139 -36.59 15.45 -5.03
CA VAL A 139 -35.79 14.20 -4.92
C VAL A 139 -34.36 14.50 -5.25
N GLY A 140 -33.46 13.79 -4.60
CA GLY A 140 -32.03 13.88 -4.93
C GLY A 140 -31.38 12.51 -4.91
N LEU A 141 -30.35 12.38 -5.72
CA LEU A 141 -29.56 11.19 -5.86
C LEU A 141 -28.08 11.57 -5.90
N ASN A 142 -27.25 10.88 -5.11
CA ASN A 142 -25.81 10.91 -5.22
C ASN A 142 -25.29 9.49 -5.28
N ALA A 143 -24.47 9.19 -6.26
CA ALA A 143 -23.82 7.90 -6.43
C ALA A 143 -22.32 8.11 -6.56
N ASN A 144 -21.54 7.21 -5.95
CA ASN A 144 -20.11 7.13 -6.10
C ASN A 144 -19.72 5.66 -6.24
N LEU A 145 -18.94 5.36 -7.27
CA LEU A 145 -18.40 4.04 -7.55
C LEU A 145 -16.91 4.18 -7.72
N SER A 146 -16.13 3.30 -7.11
CA SER A 146 -14.71 3.23 -7.36
C SER A 146 -14.19 1.81 -7.33
N HIS A 147 -13.22 1.54 -8.21
CA HIS A 147 -12.40 0.35 -8.20
C HIS A 147 -10.94 0.78 -8.08
N SER A 148 -10.19 0.18 -7.19
CA SER A 148 -8.76 0.44 -7.10
C SER A 148 -7.95 -0.83 -6.92
N LYS A 149 -6.75 -0.81 -7.51
CA LYS A 149 -5.71 -1.82 -7.35
C LYS A 149 -4.49 -1.16 -6.73
N ARG A 150 -3.93 -1.81 -5.72
CA ARG A 150 -2.72 -1.35 -5.05
C ARG A 150 -1.72 -2.48 -4.99
N ILE A 151 -0.51 -2.24 -5.45
CA ILE A 151 0.66 -3.10 -5.24
C ILE A 151 1.58 -2.36 -4.28
N MET A 152 2.02 -3.04 -3.23
CA MET A 152 2.95 -2.48 -2.25
C MET A 152 4.25 -3.26 -2.31
N SER A 153 5.36 -2.56 -2.35
CA SER A 153 6.64 -3.16 -1.99
C SER A 153 6.67 -3.48 -0.50
N ALA A 154 7.67 -4.24 -0.05
CA ALA A 154 7.85 -4.59 1.36
C ALA A 154 8.00 -3.39 2.33
N GLY A 155 7.71 -2.17 1.90
CA GLY A 155 7.56 -0.95 2.69
C GLY A 155 8.82 -0.58 3.48
N SER A 156 8.71 -0.57 4.81
CA SER A 156 9.82 -0.21 5.70
C SER A 156 11.05 -1.12 5.55
N SER A 157 10.86 -2.38 5.18
CA SER A 157 11.96 -3.33 4.95
C SER A 157 12.81 -2.93 3.76
N THR A 158 12.22 -2.43 2.67
CA THR A 158 12.96 -1.96 1.48
C THR A 158 13.79 -0.70 1.81
N VAL A 159 13.24 0.24 2.59
CA VAL A 159 14.00 1.41 3.05
C VAL A 159 15.18 1.01 3.92
N TRP A 160 14.97 0.06 4.84
CA TRP A 160 16.03 -0.45 5.70
C TRP A 160 17.10 -1.19 4.91
N PHE A 161 16.69 -2.02 3.95
CA PHE A 161 17.58 -2.67 2.99
C PHE A 161 18.48 -1.65 2.28
N LEU A 162 17.90 -0.60 1.68
CA LEU A 162 18.66 0.44 0.98
C LEU A 162 19.65 1.23 1.85
N ARG A 163 19.40 1.28 3.17
CA ARG A 163 20.31 1.95 4.12
C ARG A 163 21.48 1.08 4.54
N THR A 164 21.30 -0.24 4.54
CA THR A 164 22.23 -1.19 5.15
C THR A 164 22.85 -2.15 4.16
N MET A 165 22.35 -2.21 2.91
CA MET A 165 22.87 -3.09 1.88
C MET A 165 24.15 -2.51 1.25
N PRO A 166 25.29 -3.21 1.39
CA PRO A 166 26.55 -2.78 0.75
C PRO A 166 26.51 -2.93 -0.77
N THR A 167 27.16 -2.02 -1.45
CA THR A 167 27.25 -2.02 -2.92
C THR A 167 28.16 -3.11 -3.50
N ILE A 168 28.90 -3.82 -2.68
CA ILE A 168 29.73 -4.97 -3.10
C ILE A 168 28.89 -6.21 -3.47
N TYR A 169 27.64 -6.29 -3.02
CA TYR A 169 26.74 -7.41 -3.35
C TYR A 169 25.97 -7.12 -4.62
N PRO A 170 26.05 -8.01 -5.64
CA PRO A 170 25.39 -7.80 -6.92
C PRO A 170 23.87 -8.00 -6.82
N ILE A 171 23.15 -7.43 -7.78
CA ILE A 171 21.70 -7.63 -7.94
C ILE A 171 21.40 -8.95 -8.64
N TYR A 172 22.23 -9.29 -9.60
CA TYR A 172 22.10 -10.47 -10.45
C TYR A 172 23.27 -11.42 -10.24
N VAL A 173 23.06 -12.70 -10.48
CA VAL A 173 24.10 -13.73 -10.36
C VAL A 173 25.25 -13.44 -11.31
N PHE A 174 26.46 -13.29 -10.77
CA PHE A 174 27.67 -13.13 -11.55
C PHE A 174 28.36 -14.50 -11.75
N ASP A 175 28.73 -14.81 -12.97
CA ASP A 175 29.44 -16.02 -13.33
C ASP A 175 30.95 -15.74 -13.45
N GLU A 176 31.70 -16.29 -12.53
CA GLU A 176 33.19 -16.14 -12.52
C GLU A 176 33.86 -16.79 -13.75
N ALA A 177 33.26 -17.83 -14.33
CA ALA A 177 33.83 -18.51 -15.50
C ALA A 177 33.72 -17.69 -16.77
N THR A 178 32.61 -17.02 -16.96
CA THR A 178 32.32 -16.19 -18.15
C THR A 178 32.62 -14.71 -17.92
N GLN A 179 32.88 -14.30 -16.68
CA GLN A 179 33.08 -12.89 -16.25
C GLN A 179 31.89 -12.00 -16.66
N SER A 180 30.65 -12.52 -16.56
CA SER A 180 29.43 -11.83 -16.94
C SER A 180 28.27 -12.22 -16.02
N TYR A 181 27.19 -11.43 -16.04
CA TYR A 181 25.97 -11.82 -15.35
C TYR A 181 25.25 -12.95 -16.08
N LYS A 182 24.68 -13.88 -15.30
CA LYS A 182 23.91 -15.01 -15.83
C LYS A 182 22.53 -14.55 -16.30
N ALA A 183 22.12 -15.10 -17.44
CA ALA A 183 20.74 -15.03 -17.91
C ALA A 183 20.10 -16.43 -17.88
N ASP A 184 18.78 -16.46 -17.76
CA ASP A 184 17.98 -17.68 -17.88
C ASP A 184 17.77 -18.07 -19.36
N SER A 185 16.93 -19.10 -19.61
CA SER A 185 16.62 -19.59 -20.96
C SER A 185 15.89 -18.56 -21.84
N ASP A 186 15.22 -17.59 -21.23
CA ASP A 186 14.44 -16.56 -21.92
C ASP A 186 15.27 -15.28 -22.16
N GLY A 187 16.50 -15.26 -21.63
CA GLY A 187 17.44 -14.14 -21.74
C GLY A 187 17.32 -13.10 -20.62
N ASP A 188 16.49 -13.37 -19.62
CA ASP A 188 16.33 -12.48 -18.46
C ASP A 188 17.45 -12.69 -17.44
N MET A 189 17.93 -11.59 -16.83
CA MET A 189 18.99 -11.64 -15.82
C MET A 189 18.52 -12.41 -14.59
N MET A 190 19.25 -13.43 -14.17
CA MET A 190 18.99 -14.21 -12.96
C MET A 190 19.30 -13.39 -11.71
N PHE A 191 18.32 -13.23 -10.81
CA PHE A 191 18.52 -12.49 -9.56
C PHE A 191 19.43 -13.24 -8.59
N ASP A 192 20.35 -12.52 -7.95
CA ASP A 192 21.14 -13.02 -6.84
C ASP A 192 20.36 -12.89 -5.53
N TYR A 193 19.96 -13.98 -4.93
CA TYR A 193 19.28 -14.01 -3.64
C TYR A 193 20.22 -13.90 -2.44
N GLY A 194 21.51 -14.06 -2.70
CA GLY A 194 22.57 -13.82 -1.72
C GLY A 194 22.52 -14.75 -0.52
N ASP A 195 22.33 -16.03 -0.73
CA ASP A 195 22.23 -17.05 0.33
C ASP A 195 23.42 -17.04 1.30
N ASN A 196 24.58 -16.61 0.83
CA ASN A 196 25.82 -16.51 1.62
C ASN A 196 26.19 -15.08 2.02
N ARG A 197 25.35 -14.07 1.77
CA ARG A 197 25.66 -12.68 2.18
C ARG A 197 25.65 -12.52 3.69
N GLN A 198 26.53 -11.70 4.23
CA GLN A 198 26.49 -11.31 5.65
C GLN A 198 25.25 -10.49 6.00
N SER A 199 24.77 -9.66 5.06
CA SER A 199 23.61 -8.82 5.24
C SER A 199 22.52 -9.22 4.26
N TRP A 200 21.28 -9.36 4.74
CA TRP A 200 20.12 -9.65 3.92
C TRP A 200 20.25 -10.96 3.12
N ALA A 201 20.81 -12.01 3.74
CA ALA A 201 20.91 -13.33 3.13
C ALA A 201 19.52 -13.87 2.75
N GLY A 202 19.44 -14.52 1.59
CA GLY A 202 18.21 -15.13 1.10
C GLY A 202 17.14 -14.13 0.65
N TRP A 203 17.46 -12.85 0.45
CA TRP A 203 16.46 -11.87 0.04
C TRP A 203 16.97 -10.88 -1.02
N ASN A 204 16.19 -10.72 -2.10
CA ASN A 204 16.39 -9.73 -3.14
C ASN A 204 15.06 -9.02 -3.40
N PRO A 205 14.90 -7.76 -2.99
CA PRO A 205 13.63 -7.06 -3.12
C PRO A 205 13.17 -6.84 -4.56
N LEU A 206 14.07 -6.81 -5.55
CA LEU A 206 13.70 -6.75 -6.96
C LEU A 206 13.15 -8.08 -7.45
N ALA A 207 13.69 -9.20 -6.98
CA ALA A 207 13.16 -10.51 -7.29
C ALA A 207 11.76 -10.71 -6.68
N ASP A 208 11.53 -10.22 -5.44
CA ASP A 208 10.20 -10.25 -4.82
C ASP A 208 9.17 -9.47 -5.63
N GLU A 209 9.59 -8.37 -6.27
CA GLU A 209 8.72 -7.60 -7.16
C GLU A 209 8.18 -8.42 -8.32
N VAL A 210 9.02 -9.27 -8.89
CA VAL A 210 8.69 -10.08 -10.07
C VAL A 210 7.94 -11.36 -9.69
N TYR A 211 8.42 -12.05 -8.63
CA TYR A 211 7.98 -13.41 -8.34
C TYR A 211 6.96 -13.52 -7.21
N ASN A 212 6.78 -12.47 -6.39
CA ASN A 212 5.90 -12.46 -5.22
C ASN A 212 4.79 -11.40 -5.36
N PRO A 213 3.88 -11.51 -6.33
CA PRO A 213 2.82 -10.54 -6.52
C PRO A 213 1.88 -10.49 -5.29
N SER A 214 1.56 -9.30 -4.85
CA SER A 214 0.71 -9.06 -3.68
C SER A 214 -0.30 -7.93 -3.94
N PRO A 215 -1.16 -8.04 -4.94
CA PRO A 215 -2.13 -7.01 -5.26
C PRO A 215 -3.28 -6.98 -4.23
N TRP A 216 -3.71 -5.77 -3.93
CA TRP A 216 -4.84 -5.45 -3.08
C TRP A 216 -5.87 -4.72 -3.93
N TYR A 217 -7.11 -5.16 -3.89
CA TYR A 217 -8.20 -4.57 -4.64
C TYR A 217 -9.27 -4.04 -3.71
N HIS A 218 -9.84 -2.88 -4.05
CA HIS A 218 -10.97 -2.29 -3.34
C HIS A 218 -12.05 -1.88 -4.32
N ASP A 219 -13.26 -2.34 -4.05
CA ASP A 219 -14.46 -1.91 -4.73
C ASP A 219 -15.37 -1.19 -3.75
N ASP A 220 -15.67 0.07 -4.02
CA ASP A 220 -16.55 0.90 -3.22
C ASP A 220 -17.75 1.35 -4.05
N ALA A 221 -18.93 1.21 -3.48
CA ALA A 221 -20.14 1.79 -4.03
C ALA A 221 -20.93 2.51 -2.93
N SER A 222 -21.29 3.74 -3.16
CA SER A 222 -22.11 4.53 -2.26
C SER A 222 -23.27 5.15 -3.02
N LEU A 223 -24.48 4.93 -2.52
CA LEU A 223 -25.70 5.50 -3.06
C LEU A 223 -26.43 6.26 -1.95
N ARG A 224 -26.73 7.52 -2.18
CA ARG A 224 -27.51 8.35 -1.27
C ARG A 224 -28.66 8.99 -2.03
N THR A 225 -29.86 8.79 -1.54
CA THR A 225 -31.06 9.41 -2.12
C THR A 225 -31.87 10.09 -1.03
N TYR A 226 -32.59 11.12 -1.40
CA TYR A 226 -33.55 11.75 -0.51
C TYR A 226 -34.85 12.06 -1.20
N PHE A 227 -35.91 12.05 -0.40
CA PHE A 227 -37.22 12.56 -0.73
C PHE A 227 -37.56 13.67 0.26
N GLU A 228 -37.91 14.84 -0.26
CA GLU A 228 -38.36 15.98 0.54
C GLU A 228 -39.74 16.40 0.12
N ILE A 229 -40.62 16.49 1.12
CA ILE A 229 -42.02 16.93 0.92
C ILE A 229 -42.28 18.13 1.83
N LYS A 230 -42.73 19.22 1.23
CA LYS A 230 -43.24 20.40 1.93
C LYS A 230 -44.75 20.28 2.07
N PHE A 231 -45.22 19.85 3.26
CA PHE A 231 -46.64 19.76 3.56
C PHE A 231 -47.29 21.14 3.69
N LEU A 232 -46.55 22.07 4.30
CA LEU A 232 -46.87 23.47 4.47
C LEU A 232 -45.60 24.31 4.19
N PRO A 233 -45.72 25.63 3.98
CA PRO A 233 -44.56 26.50 3.85
C PRO A 233 -43.59 26.35 5.02
N GLU A 234 -44.08 26.10 6.24
CA GLU A 234 -43.35 25.98 7.48
C GLU A 234 -42.97 24.54 7.83
N LEU A 235 -43.64 23.51 7.23
CA LEU A 235 -43.48 22.10 7.62
C LEU A 235 -42.91 21.27 6.47
N THR A 236 -41.68 20.79 6.65
CA THR A 236 -40.95 19.97 5.70
C THR A 236 -40.64 18.61 6.31
N TRP A 237 -40.92 17.55 5.57
CA TRP A 237 -40.47 16.19 5.86
C TRP A 237 -39.42 15.77 4.85
N ARG A 238 -38.33 15.20 5.32
CA ARG A 238 -37.27 14.65 4.47
C ARG A 238 -36.85 13.28 4.93
N THR A 239 -36.86 12.32 4.01
CA THR A 239 -36.28 10.99 4.22
C THR A 239 -35.02 10.88 3.40
N ASN A 240 -33.92 10.54 4.05
CA ASN A 240 -32.66 10.19 3.41
C ASN A 240 -32.46 8.67 3.51
N VAL A 241 -32.06 8.05 2.40
CA VAL A 241 -31.68 6.64 2.34
C VAL A 241 -30.26 6.54 1.80
N SER A 242 -29.40 5.86 2.53
CA SER A 242 -28.02 5.59 2.12
C SER A 242 -27.77 4.10 2.06
N PHE A 243 -27.02 3.70 1.06
CA PHE A 243 -26.48 2.36 0.90
C PHE A 243 -24.99 2.50 0.61
N ASP A 244 -24.15 1.80 1.39
CA ASP A 244 -22.72 1.73 1.16
C ASP A 244 -22.30 0.26 1.06
N TYR A 245 -21.54 -0.05 0.03
CA TYR A 245 -20.93 -1.34 -0.24
C TYR A 245 -19.43 -1.16 -0.31
N TYR A 246 -18.71 -2.04 0.38
CA TYR A 246 -17.27 -2.13 0.39
C TYR A 246 -16.87 -3.59 0.19
N LEU A 247 -16.01 -3.82 -0.78
CA LEU A 247 -15.35 -5.11 -0.99
C LEU A 247 -13.85 -4.88 -1.09
N TYR A 248 -13.14 -5.57 -0.24
CA TYR A 248 -11.70 -5.65 -0.25
C TYR A 248 -11.29 -7.08 -0.52
N HIS A 249 -10.34 -7.31 -1.40
CA HIS A 249 -9.69 -8.61 -1.53
C HIS A 249 -8.19 -8.47 -1.77
N TYR A 250 -7.47 -9.48 -1.34
CA TYR A 250 -6.02 -9.58 -1.40
C TYR A 250 -5.62 -10.92 -2.00
N ASP A 251 -4.71 -10.88 -2.98
CA ASP A 251 -4.15 -12.02 -3.65
C ASP A 251 -2.63 -12.01 -3.48
N GLY A 252 -2.13 -12.65 -2.40
CA GLY A 252 -0.70 -12.73 -2.12
C GLY A 252 -0.13 -14.07 -2.58
N TYR A 253 1.06 -14.02 -3.15
CA TYR A 253 1.85 -15.20 -3.49
C TYR A 253 3.31 -14.96 -3.13
N VAL A 254 3.94 -15.99 -2.56
CA VAL A 254 5.38 -16.04 -2.29
C VAL A 254 5.90 -17.31 -2.96
N ASN A 255 6.90 -17.16 -3.80
CA ASN A 255 7.39 -18.22 -4.67
C ASN A 255 8.02 -19.39 -3.90
N SER A 256 8.13 -20.55 -4.58
CA SER A 256 8.63 -21.80 -4.02
C SER A 256 10.13 -22.02 -4.19
N GLU A 257 10.83 -21.16 -4.91
CA GLU A 257 12.20 -21.45 -5.34
C GLU A 257 13.26 -20.74 -4.50
N TYR A 258 12.94 -19.57 -3.95
CA TYR A 258 13.89 -18.80 -3.16
C TYR A 258 13.24 -18.04 -2.00
N GLY A 259 14.06 -17.48 -1.12
CA GLY A 259 13.62 -16.74 0.04
C GLY A 259 13.01 -17.62 1.14
N PHE A 260 12.30 -17.01 2.06
CA PHE A 260 11.83 -17.71 3.27
C PHE A 260 10.77 -18.77 2.98
N ALA A 261 10.03 -18.69 1.86
CA ALA A 261 8.98 -19.64 1.52
C ALA A 261 9.49 -20.86 0.74
N ALA A 262 10.74 -20.84 0.24
CA ALA A 262 11.33 -21.96 -0.50
C ALA A 262 11.38 -23.25 0.34
N GLY A 263 11.66 -23.12 1.65
CA GLY A 263 11.77 -24.27 2.56
C GLY A 263 10.47 -25.08 2.74
N TYR A 264 9.31 -24.50 2.38
CA TYR A 264 8.01 -25.19 2.43
C TYR A 264 7.25 -25.14 1.09
N GLY A 265 7.96 -24.89 0.00
CA GLY A 265 7.42 -24.98 -1.37
C GLY A 265 6.49 -23.82 -1.75
N GLY A 266 6.74 -22.60 -1.24
CA GLY A 266 5.94 -21.42 -1.55
C GLY A 266 4.67 -21.30 -0.72
N GLU A 267 4.04 -20.13 -0.77
CA GLU A 267 2.78 -19.85 -0.06
C GLU A 267 1.88 -18.93 -0.89
N ALA A 268 0.60 -19.26 -1.02
CA ALA A 268 -0.41 -18.33 -1.49
C ALA A 268 -1.40 -17.99 -0.38
N SER A 269 -1.77 -16.71 -0.31
CA SER A 269 -2.72 -16.18 0.65
C SER A 269 -3.82 -15.41 -0.07
N LYS A 270 -5.06 -15.77 0.20
CA LYS A 270 -6.24 -15.08 -0.33
C LYS A 270 -7.07 -14.55 0.83
N SER A 271 -7.47 -13.29 0.78
CA SER A 271 -8.41 -12.77 1.76
C SER A 271 -9.45 -11.86 1.13
N MET A 272 -10.65 -11.89 1.69
CA MET A 272 -11.76 -11.07 1.23
C MET A 272 -12.52 -10.54 2.44
N GLU A 273 -12.81 -9.25 2.45
CA GLU A 273 -13.71 -8.62 3.39
C GLU A 273 -14.79 -7.85 2.64
N ARG A 274 -16.05 -8.12 2.97
CA ARG A 274 -17.20 -7.40 2.44
C ARG A 274 -17.96 -6.72 3.57
N ALA A 275 -18.21 -5.43 3.42
CA ALA A 275 -19.09 -4.68 4.28
C ALA A 275 -20.27 -4.10 3.50
N VAL A 276 -21.46 -4.19 4.07
CA VAL A 276 -22.68 -3.58 3.53
C VAL A 276 -23.34 -2.79 4.64
N SER A 277 -23.67 -1.53 4.39
CA SER A 277 -24.39 -0.71 5.35
C SER A 277 -25.57 0.03 4.71
N TYR A 278 -26.58 0.23 5.52
CA TYR A 278 -27.81 0.98 5.18
C TYR A 278 -28.09 2.01 6.25
N THR A 279 -28.45 3.21 5.84
CA THR A 279 -28.96 4.23 6.75
C THR A 279 -30.30 4.74 6.22
N ILE A 280 -31.30 4.78 7.07
CA ILE A 280 -32.57 5.46 6.80
C ILE A 280 -32.73 6.53 7.88
N ASN A 281 -32.88 7.77 7.44
CA ASN A 281 -33.00 8.93 8.31
C ASN A 281 -34.23 9.73 7.93
N ASN A 282 -35.14 9.92 8.88
CA ASN A 282 -36.37 10.69 8.71
C ASN A 282 -36.29 11.97 9.55
N LEU A 283 -36.52 13.10 8.91
CA LEU A 283 -36.44 14.43 9.51
C LEU A 283 -37.76 15.16 9.28
N LEU A 284 -38.36 15.65 10.35
CA LEU A 284 -39.52 16.54 10.30
C LEU A 284 -39.09 17.90 10.85
N THR A 285 -39.13 18.92 10.00
CA THR A 285 -38.69 20.28 10.35
C THR A 285 -39.88 21.24 10.27
N TYR A 286 -40.07 21.98 11.36
CA TYR A 286 -41.04 23.08 11.43
C TYR A 286 -40.32 24.39 11.67
N ASN A 287 -40.51 25.38 10.78
CA ASN A 287 -39.88 26.70 10.88
C ASN A 287 -40.97 27.75 10.71
N LYS A 288 -41.13 28.63 11.70
CA LYS A 288 -42.10 29.72 11.63
C LYS A 288 -41.60 30.98 12.33
N THR A 289 -41.89 32.10 11.65
CA THR A 289 -41.66 33.45 12.22
C THR A 289 -43.00 34.10 12.53
N PHE A 290 -43.15 34.68 13.72
CA PHE A 290 -44.30 35.44 14.20
C PHE A 290 -43.85 36.80 14.74
N GLY A 291 -43.93 37.82 13.93
CA GLY A 291 -43.36 39.13 14.30
C GLY A 291 -41.84 39.01 14.49
N ASP A 292 -41.36 39.37 15.66
CA ASP A 292 -39.90 39.32 16.02
C ASP A 292 -39.43 37.94 16.53
N HIS A 293 -40.33 36.93 16.57
CA HIS A 293 -40.02 35.61 17.10
C HIS A 293 -39.89 34.59 15.97
N THR A 294 -38.80 33.86 15.92
CA THR A 294 -38.60 32.72 15.02
C THR A 294 -38.38 31.44 15.82
N VAL A 295 -39.17 30.42 15.49
CA VAL A 295 -39.06 29.08 16.10
C VAL A 295 -38.72 28.07 15.03
N SER A 296 -37.69 27.24 15.29
CA SER A 296 -37.31 26.09 14.49
C SER A 296 -37.33 24.83 15.35
N VAL A 297 -38.08 23.83 14.91
CA VAL A 297 -38.13 22.50 15.57
C VAL A 297 -37.74 21.44 14.57
N LEU A 298 -36.78 20.61 14.92
CA LEU A 298 -36.40 19.41 14.19
C LEU A 298 -36.68 18.18 15.04
N LEU A 299 -37.40 17.22 14.45
CA LEU A 299 -37.57 15.87 15.01
C LEU A 299 -36.91 14.90 14.02
N GLY A 300 -36.05 14.03 14.54
CA GLY A 300 -35.28 13.08 13.74
C GLY A 300 -35.39 11.65 14.26
N GLN A 301 -35.41 10.71 13.32
CA GLN A 301 -35.27 9.28 13.56
C GLN A 301 -34.24 8.74 12.58
N GLU A 302 -33.28 7.94 13.07
CA GLU A 302 -32.28 7.30 12.25
C GLU A 302 -32.20 5.81 12.57
N ALA A 303 -32.18 4.98 11.54
CA ALA A 303 -31.88 3.56 11.62
C ALA A 303 -30.63 3.27 10.78
N TYR A 304 -29.63 2.68 11.39
CA TYR A 304 -28.39 2.26 10.75
C TYR A 304 -28.19 0.76 10.92
N ALA A 305 -27.78 0.11 9.83
CA ALA A 305 -27.45 -1.30 9.82
C ALA A 305 -26.14 -1.52 9.07
N ARG A 306 -25.21 -2.31 9.63
CA ARG A 306 -23.99 -2.75 8.98
C ARG A 306 -23.78 -4.25 9.19
N ASP A 307 -23.45 -4.94 8.11
CA ASP A 307 -23.01 -6.33 8.11
C ASP A 307 -21.63 -6.43 7.46
N ARG A 308 -20.67 -7.02 8.20
CA ARG A 308 -19.32 -7.30 7.70
C ARG A 308 -19.08 -8.79 7.70
N LYS A 309 -18.40 -9.30 6.68
CA LYS A 309 -17.96 -10.69 6.58
C LYS A 309 -16.52 -10.70 6.07
N SER A 310 -15.71 -11.57 6.66
CA SER A 310 -14.34 -11.81 6.22
C SER A 310 -14.12 -13.30 6.02
N LEU A 311 -13.31 -13.61 5.03
CA LEU A 311 -12.78 -14.93 4.74
C LEU A 311 -11.32 -14.77 4.39
N SER A 312 -10.43 -15.58 4.98
CA SER A 312 -9.03 -15.66 4.60
C SER A 312 -8.59 -17.11 4.60
N ALA A 313 -7.73 -17.45 3.64
CA ALA A 313 -7.11 -18.76 3.57
C ALA A 313 -5.69 -18.63 3.02
N SER A 314 -4.77 -19.48 3.49
CA SER A 314 -3.46 -19.66 2.90
C SER A 314 -3.10 -21.13 2.83
N LYS A 315 -2.39 -21.50 1.73
CA LYS A 315 -1.86 -22.84 1.50
C LYS A 315 -0.40 -22.76 1.06
N ARG A 316 0.33 -23.83 1.32
CA ARG A 316 1.75 -24.03 1.03
C ARG A 316 1.98 -25.29 0.20
N GLY A 317 3.21 -25.45 -0.30
CA GLY A 317 3.60 -26.65 -1.03
C GLY A 317 3.06 -26.66 -2.45
N PHE A 318 3.51 -25.72 -3.26
CA PHE A 318 3.26 -25.68 -4.70
C PHE A 318 4.19 -26.64 -5.41
N PRO A 319 3.71 -27.38 -6.42
CA PRO A 319 4.53 -28.36 -7.15
C PRO A 319 5.61 -27.68 -8.02
N PHE A 320 5.39 -26.45 -8.45
CA PHE A 320 6.34 -25.62 -9.21
C PHE A 320 5.92 -24.15 -9.13
N ASN A 321 6.84 -23.25 -9.45
CA ASN A 321 6.64 -21.82 -9.42
C ASN A 321 5.63 -21.33 -10.50
N GLY A 322 4.98 -20.19 -10.27
CA GLY A 322 4.01 -19.59 -11.21
C GLY A 322 2.56 -20.01 -11.01
N LEU A 323 2.27 -21.01 -10.18
CA LEU A 323 0.91 -21.33 -9.74
C LEU A 323 0.57 -20.46 -8.51
N THR A 324 -0.36 -19.52 -8.67
CA THR A 324 -0.70 -18.55 -7.61
C THR A 324 -2.03 -18.83 -6.89
N GLU A 325 -2.79 -19.82 -7.40
CA GLU A 325 -4.08 -20.18 -6.79
C GLU A 325 -3.92 -21.20 -5.67
N ILE A 326 -4.61 -20.95 -4.54
CA ILE A 326 -4.51 -21.79 -3.33
C ILE A 326 -4.92 -23.25 -3.58
N ASP A 327 -5.72 -23.52 -4.61
CA ASP A 327 -6.13 -24.89 -4.96
C ASP A 327 -4.96 -25.73 -5.47
N SER A 328 -3.95 -25.11 -6.06
CA SER A 328 -2.75 -25.78 -6.57
C SER A 328 -1.77 -26.21 -5.49
N ALA A 329 -1.92 -25.71 -4.26
CA ALA A 329 -1.04 -26.02 -3.14
C ALA A 329 -1.53 -27.23 -2.35
N SER A 330 -0.61 -28.05 -1.85
CA SER A 330 -0.89 -29.33 -1.19
C SER A 330 -1.26 -29.20 0.28
N GLU A 331 -0.74 -28.19 1.00
CA GLU A 331 -0.82 -28.10 2.45
C GLU A 331 -1.61 -26.87 2.89
N MET A 332 -2.61 -27.05 3.77
CA MET A 332 -3.33 -25.96 4.42
C MET A 332 -2.45 -25.31 5.48
N ASN A 333 -2.18 -24.01 5.34
CA ASN A 333 -1.46 -23.23 6.34
C ASN A 333 -2.41 -22.54 7.31
N SER A 334 -3.41 -21.82 6.81
CA SER A 334 -4.41 -21.17 7.65
C SER A 334 -5.75 -21.01 6.93
N MET A 335 -6.83 -21.01 7.70
CA MET A 335 -8.16 -20.65 7.24
C MET A 335 -8.92 -19.98 8.38
N SER A 336 -9.55 -18.84 8.10
CA SER A 336 -10.32 -18.09 9.08
C SER A 336 -11.50 -17.40 8.43
N SER A 337 -12.61 -17.31 9.15
CA SER A 337 -13.74 -16.49 8.74
C SER A 337 -14.46 -15.91 9.95
N TRP A 338 -15.02 -14.71 9.78
CA TRP A 338 -15.83 -14.10 10.82
C TRP A 338 -16.94 -13.24 10.20
N LYS A 339 -17.95 -12.98 11.02
CA LYS A 339 -19.05 -12.08 10.72
C LYS A 339 -19.27 -11.13 11.87
N ASP A 340 -19.48 -9.86 11.57
CA ASP A 340 -19.85 -8.80 12.49
C ASP A 340 -21.12 -8.11 11.99
N ALA A 341 -22.03 -7.78 12.90
CA ALA A 341 -23.27 -7.09 12.59
C ALA A 341 -23.53 -6.00 13.63
N TYR A 342 -23.81 -4.80 13.13
CA TYR A 342 -24.11 -3.64 13.97
C TYR A 342 -25.45 -3.04 13.57
N ARG A 343 -26.29 -2.70 14.56
CA ARG A 343 -27.59 -2.08 14.37
C ARG A 343 -27.75 -0.94 15.36
N LEU A 344 -28.24 0.19 14.89
CA LEU A 344 -28.49 1.38 15.68
C LEU A 344 -29.85 1.94 15.31
N LEU A 345 -30.65 2.32 16.30
CA LEU A 345 -31.87 3.10 16.14
C LEU A 345 -31.80 4.29 17.10
N SER A 346 -31.93 5.48 16.55
CA SER A 346 -31.82 6.74 17.29
C SER A 346 -33.00 7.64 17.02
N TYR A 347 -33.42 8.37 18.06
CA TYR A 347 -34.36 9.47 17.97
C TYR A 347 -33.68 10.70 18.54
N PHE A 348 -33.88 11.82 17.89
CA PHE A 348 -33.27 13.09 18.32
C PHE A 348 -34.20 14.25 18.01
N SER A 349 -34.03 15.33 18.76
CA SER A 349 -34.76 16.56 18.51
C SER A 349 -33.84 17.78 18.73
N ARG A 350 -34.21 18.86 18.07
CA ARG A 350 -33.59 20.18 18.26
C ARG A 350 -34.65 21.26 18.25
N LEU A 351 -34.56 22.16 19.21
CA LEU A 351 -35.35 23.38 19.27
C LEU A 351 -34.40 24.57 19.16
N GLU A 352 -34.75 25.50 18.28
CA GLU A 352 -34.07 26.79 18.15
C GLU A 352 -35.11 27.89 18.25
N TYR A 353 -34.78 28.91 18.99
CA TYR A 353 -35.58 30.12 19.14
C TYR A 353 -34.73 31.36 18.94
N ASP A 354 -35.24 32.27 18.14
CA ASP A 354 -34.62 33.57 17.87
C ASP A 354 -35.62 34.68 18.20
N TYR A 355 -35.16 35.71 18.86
CA TYR A 355 -35.92 36.93 19.10
C TYR A 355 -35.23 38.14 18.46
N ALA A 356 -35.94 38.75 17.50
CA ALA A 356 -35.53 39.99 16.81
C ALA A 356 -34.15 39.90 16.13
N ASN A 357 -33.64 38.70 15.78
CA ASN A 357 -32.30 38.44 15.30
C ASN A 357 -31.18 38.94 16.27
N LYS A 358 -31.49 38.99 17.58
CA LYS A 358 -30.55 39.45 18.62
C LYS A 358 -30.27 38.41 19.69
N TYR A 359 -31.28 37.62 20.04
CA TYR A 359 -31.17 36.65 21.13
C TYR A 359 -31.52 35.28 20.61
N TYR A 360 -30.56 34.37 20.72
CA TYR A 360 -30.67 33.00 20.22
C TYR A 360 -30.55 31.99 21.35
N VAL A 361 -31.46 31.03 21.40
CA VAL A 361 -31.42 29.92 22.33
C VAL A 361 -31.62 28.63 21.54
N SER A 362 -30.81 27.61 21.78
CA SER A 362 -30.97 26.29 21.20
C SER A 362 -30.75 25.19 22.20
N GLY A 363 -31.49 24.10 22.05
CA GLY A 363 -31.33 22.86 22.82
C GLY A 363 -31.55 21.65 21.94
N SER A 364 -30.83 20.56 22.21
CA SER A 364 -30.94 19.30 21.49
C SER A 364 -30.85 18.10 22.44
N VAL A 365 -31.57 17.07 22.10
CA VAL A 365 -31.57 15.76 22.79
C VAL A 365 -31.35 14.66 21.77
#